data_7f6dd10dffcb8f67363c1aecda848af6
#
_entry.id   7f6dd10dffcb8f67363c1aecda848af6
#
_cell.length_a   1.000
_cell.length_b   1.000
_cell.length_c   1.000
_cell.angle_alpha   90.00
_cell.angle_beta   90.00
_cell.angle_gamma   90.00
#
_symmetry.space_group_name_H-M   'P 1'
#
loop_
_entity.id
_entity.type
_entity.pdbx_description
1 polymer ?
#
loop_
_entity_poly.entity_id
_entity_poly.type
_entity_poly.pdbx_seq_one_letter_code
_entity_poly.pdbx_strand_id
1 'polypeptide(L)'
;GSFNLMRLAAADMQALDALETAERGVIINTASIAAFDGQIGQAAYAASKGGVASMTLPAARELAKSGVRVLAIAPGIFGTPMLYGLPDDVQKALGDSVPFPSRLGDPNEYAKLAMHMIDNVMMNGEVVRLDGALRMAPQ
;
A
#
# COMPACT_ATOMS: atom_id res chain seq x y z
N GLY A 1 13.61 5.71 5.65
CA GLY A 1 12.68 4.63 5.90
C GLY A 1 12.49 3.73 4.70
N SER A 2 11.32 3.78 4.03
CA SER A 2 10.90 2.79 3.01
C SER A 2 11.88 2.59 1.87
N PHE A 3 12.45 3.67 1.32
CA PHE A 3 13.46 3.56 0.24
C PHE A 3 14.68 2.75 0.67
N ASN A 4 15.22 3.03 1.88
CA ASN A 4 16.42 2.31 2.36
C ASN A 4 16.14 0.82 2.56
N LEU A 5 14.98 0.48 3.14
CA LEU A 5 14.59 -0.91 3.34
C LEU A 5 14.37 -1.62 2.01
N MET A 6 13.66 -0.98 1.07
CA MET A 6 13.44 -1.51 -0.27
C MET A 6 14.77 -1.78 -1.00
N ARG A 7 15.73 -0.85 -0.94
CA ARG A 7 17.05 -1.01 -1.55
C ARG A 7 17.82 -2.21 -0.98
N LEU A 8 17.80 -2.38 0.33
CA LEU A 8 18.47 -3.50 0.98
C LEU A 8 17.80 -4.84 0.65
N ALA A 9 16.48 -4.91 0.76
CA ALA A 9 15.72 -6.10 0.40
C ALA A 9 15.91 -6.48 -1.09
N ALA A 10 15.91 -5.50 -1.98
CA ALA A 10 16.16 -5.74 -3.41
C ALA A 10 17.56 -6.31 -3.65
N ALA A 11 18.58 -5.81 -2.94
CA ALA A 11 19.94 -6.33 -3.06
C ALA A 11 20.03 -7.80 -2.64
N ASP A 12 19.39 -8.17 -1.53
CA ASP A 12 19.34 -9.56 -1.06
C ASP A 12 18.54 -10.45 -2.05
N MET A 13 17.39 -10.00 -2.52
CA MET A 13 16.57 -10.74 -3.49
C MET A 13 17.31 -10.99 -4.82
N GLN A 14 18.10 -10.05 -5.29
CA GLN A 14 18.88 -10.19 -6.54
C GLN A 14 19.94 -11.31 -6.44
N ALA A 15 20.39 -11.65 -5.24
CA ALA A 15 21.36 -12.71 -4.98
C ALA A 15 20.72 -14.11 -4.90
N LEU A 16 19.38 -14.20 -4.85
CA LEU A 16 18.67 -15.48 -4.80
C LEU A 16 18.61 -16.15 -6.17
N ASP A 17 18.43 -17.47 -6.18
CA ASP A 17 18.06 -18.22 -7.38
C ASP A 17 16.66 -17.81 -7.83
N ALA A 18 16.47 -17.73 -9.15
CA ALA A 18 15.16 -17.43 -9.72
C ALA A 18 14.20 -18.63 -9.56
N LEU A 19 12.94 -18.33 -9.27
CA LEU A 19 11.87 -19.31 -9.33
C LEU A 19 11.59 -19.72 -10.79
N GLU A 20 10.73 -20.73 -11.01
CA GLU A 20 10.30 -21.15 -12.35
C GLU A 20 9.68 -20.01 -13.17
N THR A 21 9.06 -19.04 -12.50
CA THR A 21 8.51 -17.82 -13.11
C THR A 21 9.56 -16.78 -13.49
N ALA A 22 10.86 -17.06 -13.30
CA ALA A 22 11.98 -16.12 -13.37
C ALA A 22 11.96 -15.02 -12.31
N GLU A 23 11.05 -15.08 -11.35
CA GLU A 23 10.95 -14.15 -10.22
C GLU A 23 11.97 -14.48 -9.14
N ARG A 24 12.54 -13.46 -8.49
CA ARG A 24 13.41 -13.58 -7.30
C ARG A 24 12.78 -13.01 -6.05
N GLY A 25 11.73 -12.22 -6.19
CA GLY A 25 11.01 -11.67 -5.06
C GLY A 25 10.02 -10.58 -5.44
N VAL A 26 9.23 -10.21 -4.45
CA VAL A 26 8.26 -9.11 -4.56
C VAL A 26 8.36 -8.21 -3.33
N ILE A 27 8.32 -6.92 -3.55
CA ILE A 27 8.31 -5.89 -2.52
C ILE A 27 6.94 -5.21 -2.58
N ILE A 28 6.19 -5.25 -1.48
CA ILE A 28 4.90 -4.59 -1.36
C ILE A 28 5.01 -3.50 -0.29
N ASN A 29 4.96 -2.26 -0.71
CA ASN A 29 5.01 -1.10 0.19
C ASN A 29 3.60 -0.69 0.63
N THR A 30 3.48 -0.13 1.84
CA THR A 30 2.23 0.46 2.31
C THR A 30 2.26 1.98 2.14
N ALA A 31 1.54 2.46 1.12
CA ALA A 31 1.26 3.87 0.91
C ALA A 31 0.07 4.33 1.79
N SER A 32 -0.82 5.15 1.29
CA SER A 32 -2.09 5.57 1.88
C SER A 32 -2.92 6.27 0.82
N ILE A 33 -4.23 6.29 0.97
CA ILE A 33 -5.09 7.20 0.17
C ILE A 33 -4.72 8.67 0.38
N ALA A 34 -4.13 9.03 1.53
CA ALA A 34 -3.60 10.37 1.78
C ALA A 34 -2.47 10.79 0.83
N ALA A 35 -1.84 9.84 0.11
CA ALA A 35 -0.92 10.16 -0.98
C ALA A 35 -1.60 10.90 -2.14
N PHE A 36 -2.92 10.76 -2.27
CA PHE A 36 -3.75 11.29 -3.36
C PHE A 36 -4.76 12.32 -2.86
N ASP A 37 -5.37 12.07 -1.71
CA ASP A 37 -6.49 12.82 -1.15
C ASP A 37 -6.12 13.37 0.25
N GLY A 38 -4.94 14.00 0.40
CA GLY A 38 -4.48 14.52 1.70
C GLY A 38 -5.41 15.58 2.28
N GLN A 39 -5.62 15.52 3.60
CA GLN A 39 -6.48 16.43 4.35
C GLN A 39 -5.69 17.61 4.92
N ILE A 40 -6.39 18.63 5.41
CA ILE A 40 -5.79 19.75 6.16
C ILE A 40 -4.97 19.18 7.33
N GLY A 41 -3.75 19.68 7.51
CA GLY A 41 -2.82 19.18 8.53
C GLY A 41 -1.99 17.94 8.15
N GLN A 42 -2.29 17.31 7.03
CA GLN A 42 -1.60 16.08 6.59
C GLN A 42 -0.47 16.30 5.58
N ALA A 43 -0.02 17.53 5.33
CA ALA A 43 0.97 17.82 4.27
C ALA A 43 2.23 16.93 4.36
N ALA A 44 2.83 16.79 5.55
CA ALA A 44 4.01 15.95 5.74
C ALA A 44 3.70 14.45 5.57
N TYR A 45 2.56 13.99 6.08
CA TYR A 45 2.10 12.62 5.93
C TYR A 45 1.80 12.29 4.46
N ALA A 46 1.05 13.15 3.78
CA ALA A 46 0.74 13.01 2.35
C ALA A 46 2.02 13.00 1.51
N ALA A 47 2.98 13.89 1.79
CA ALA A 47 4.27 13.90 1.10
C ALA A 47 5.04 12.59 1.32
N SER A 48 5.07 12.06 2.55
CA SER A 48 5.75 10.79 2.84
C SER A 48 5.12 9.61 2.12
N LYS A 49 3.79 9.53 2.11
CA LYS A 49 3.03 8.45 1.44
C LYS A 49 2.96 8.63 -0.07
N GLY A 50 2.95 9.87 -0.56
CA GLY A 50 3.14 10.22 -1.95
C GLY A 50 4.50 9.78 -2.47
N GLY A 51 5.56 9.97 -1.68
CA GLY A 51 6.90 9.46 -1.98
C GLY A 51 6.93 7.95 -2.14
N VAL A 52 6.25 7.20 -1.26
CA VAL A 52 6.11 5.73 -1.38
C VAL A 52 5.38 5.35 -2.67
N ALA A 53 4.27 6.01 -2.97
CA ALA A 53 3.51 5.77 -4.20
C ALA A 53 4.35 6.07 -5.46
N SER A 54 5.00 7.23 -5.49
CA SER A 54 5.77 7.70 -6.65
C SER A 54 7.02 6.87 -6.94
N MET A 55 7.67 6.30 -5.93
CA MET A 55 8.86 5.45 -6.15
C MET A 55 8.52 4.05 -6.65
N THR A 56 7.26 3.60 -6.57
CA THR A 56 6.86 2.22 -6.90
C THR A 56 7.17 1.87 -8.36
N LEU A 57 6.70 2.65 -9.31
CA LEU A 57 6.89 2.36 -10.73
C LEU A 57 8.37 2.46 -11.19
N PRO A 58 9.14 3.50 -10.84
CA PRO A 58 10.56 3.55 -11.18
C PRO A 58 11.35 2.36 -10.63
N ALA A 59 11.11 2.00 -9.37
CA ALA A 59 11.77 0.85 -8.75
C ALA A 59 11.38 -0.48 -9.42
N ALA A 60 10.11 -0.67 -9.76
CA ALA A 60 9.66 -1.84 -10.51
C ALA A 60 10.36 -1.98 -11.87
N ARG A 61 10.52 -0.87 -12.58
CA ARG A 61 11.21 -0.84 -13.87
C ARG A 61 12.70 -1.13 -13.74
N GLU A 62 13.35 -0.55 -12.74
CA GLU A 62 14.78 -0.76 -12.49
C GLU A 62 15.10 -2.20 -12.11
N LEU A 63 14.26 -2.81 -11.24
CA LEU A 63 14.45 -4.14 -10.70
C LEU A 63 13.89 -5.27 -11.61
N ALA A 64 13.13 -4.92 -12.64
CA ALA A 64 12.52 -5.90 -13.56
C ALA A 64 13.55 -6.86 -14.17
N LYS A 65 14.73 -6.34 -14.60
CA LYS A 65 15.82 -7.17 -15.14
C LYS A 65 16.39 -8.18 -14.15
N SER A 66 16.17 -7.96 -12.87
CA SER A 66 16.60 -8.85 -11.78
C SER A 66 15.50 -9.80 -11.31
N GLY A 67 14.31 -9.76 -11.93
CA GLY A 67 13.17 -10.58 -11.52
C GLY A 67 12.58 -10.18 -10.16
N VAL A 68 12.70 -8.91 -9.74
CA VAL A 68 12.11 -8.41 -8.50
C VAL A 68 10.98 -7.44 -8.85
N ARG A 69 9.78 -7.75 -8.37
CA ARG A 69 8.59 -6.90 -8.54
C ARG A 69 8.47 -5.89 -7.40
N VAL A 70 7.94 -4.71 -7.70
CA VAL A 70 7.65 -3.68 -6.69
C VAL A 70 6.24 -3.18 -6.86
N LEU A 71 5.48 -3.22 -5.78
CA LEU A 71 4.07 -2.83 -5.71
C LEU A 71 3.82 -1.96 -4.48
N ALA A 72 2.70 -1.29 -4.44
CA ALA A 72 2.23 -0.62 -3.24
C ALA A 72 0.72 -0.80 -3.05
N ILE A 73 0.29 -0.90 -1.80
CA ILE A 73 -1.11 -0.80 -1.42
C ILE A 73 -1.33 0.57 -0.78
N ALA A 74 -2.36 1.28 -1.22
CA ALA A 74 -2.82 2.53 -0.63
C ALA A 74 -4.15 2.27 0.10
N PRO A 75 -4.11 1.87 1.39
CA PRO A 75 -5.31 1.57 2.15
C PRO A 75 -6.09 2.85 2.46
N GLY A 76 -7.41 2.69 2.55
CA GLY A 76 -8.32 3.65 3.17
C GLY A 76 -8.31 3.53 4.69
N ILE A 77 -9.49 3.52 5.30
CA ILE A 77 -9.64 3.46 6.75
C ILE A 77 -9.95 2.02 7.18
N PHE A 78 -9.01 1.42 7.91
CA PHE A 78 -9.09 0.04 8.36
C PHE A 78 -9.20 -0.04 9.89
N GLY A 79 -10.00 -1.01 10.36
CA GLY A 79 -10.13 -1.35 11.78
C GLY A 79 -8.83 -1.96 12.29
N THR A 80 -8.03 -1.15 12.95
CA THR A 80 -6.74 -1.54 13.52
C THR A 80 -6.68 -1.14 15.00
N PRO A 81 -5.77 -1.70 15.82
CA PRO A 81 -5.63 -1.27 17.22
C PRO A 81 -5.44 0.23 17.38
N MET A 82 -4.79 0.90 16.42
CA MET A 82 -4.63 2.36 16.42
C MET A 82 -5.98 3.06 16.27
N LEU A 83 -6.86 2.58 15.40
CA LEU A 83 -8.17 3.18 15.16
C LEU A 83 -9.15 2.85 16.29
N TYR A 84 -9.08 1.65 16.82
CA TYR A 84 -9.91 1.23 17.96
C TYR A 84 -9.59 1.96 19.26
N GLY A 85 -8.52 2.73 19.32
CA GLY A 85 -8.25 3.67 20.41
C GLY A 85 -9.06 4.97 20.35
N LEU A 86 -9.80 5.22 19.25
CA LEU A 86 -10.69 6.37 19.11
C LEU A 86 -12.07 6.08 19.75
N PRO A 87 -12.86 7.11 20.12
CA PRO A 87 -14.24 6.95 20.57
C PRO A 87 -15.12 6.21 19.54
N ASP A 88 -16.10 5.45 20.01
CA ASP A 88 -16.95 4.59 19.16
C ASP A 88 -17.75 5.39 18.11
N ASP A 89 -18.23 6.57 18.47
CA ASP A 89 -18.93 7.48 17.56
C ASP A 89 -18.01 7.97 16.42
N VAL A 90 -16.74 8.21 16.71
CA VAL A 90 -15.73 8.58 15.69
C VAL A 90 -15.43 7.38 14.77
N GLN A 91 -15.27 6.20 15.36
CA GLN A 91 -15.05 4.97 14.55
C GLN A 91 -16.23 4.72 13.62
N LYS A 92 -17.45 4.87 14.14
CA LYS A 92 -18.68 4.73 13.35
C LYS A 92 -18.74 5.77 12.23
N ALA A 93 -18.50 7.04 12.51
CA ALA A 93 -18.52 8.12 11.52
C ALA A 93 -17.50 7.88 10.40
N LEU A 94 -16.29 7.38 10.75
CA LEU A 94 -15.27 7.01 9.78
C LEU A 94 -15.72 5.85 8.88
N GLY A 95 -16.34 4.82 9.46
CA GLY A 95 -16.90 3.69 8.70
C GLY A 95 -18.04 4.14 7.75
N ASP A 96 -18.94 4.97 8.24
CA ASP A 96 -20.08 5.51 7.46
C ASP A 96 -19.62 6.41 6.29
N SER A 97 -18.42 6.99 6.38
CA SER A 97 -17.84 7.80 5.30
C SER A 97 -17.36 6.98 4.10
N VAL A 98 -17.19 5.67 4.24
CA VAL A 98 -16.80 4.78 3.15
C VAL A 98 -18.02 4.51 2.26
N PRO A 99 -17.96 4.81 0.95
CA PRO A 99 -19.10 4.62 0.06
C PRO A 99 -19.63 3.20 0.01
N PHE A 100 -18.74 2.20 -0.21
CA PHE A 100 -19.13 0.77 -0.17
C PHE A 100 -17.89 -0.14 -0.06
N PRO A 101 -17.94 -1.13 0.84
CA PRO A 101 -18.94 -1.33 1.89
C PRO A 101 -18.86 -0.22 2.94
N SER A 102 -20.02 0.26 3.44
CA SER A 102 -20.09 1.38 4.41
C SER A 102 -19.68 0.90 5.82
N ARG A 103 -18.40 0.69 6.00
CA ARG A 103 -17.75 0.24 7.23
C ARG A 103 -16.24 0.45 7.15
N LEU A 104 -15.56 0.30 8.26
CA LEU A 104 -14.11 0.18 8.28
C LEU A 104 -13.67 -1.06 7.49
N GLY A 105 -12.53 -0.96 6.80
CA GLY A 105 -11.90 -2.12 6.18
C GLY A 105 -11.45 -3.14 7.24
N ASP A 106 -11.57 -4.43 6.93
CA ASP A 106 -11.03 -5.51 7.76
C ASP A 106 -9.55 -5.73 7.39
N PRO A 107 -8.62 -5.83 8.37
CA PRO A 107 -7.22 -6.13 8.09
C PRO A 107 -7.00 -7.37 7.23
N ASN A 108 -7.90 -8.37 7.29
CA ASN A 108 -7.84 -9.53 6.40
C ASN A 108 -8.09 -9.18 4.92
N GLU A 109 -8.81 -8.10 4.63
CA GLU A 109 -9.00 -7.64 3.25
C GLU A 109 -7.70 -7.07 2.68
N TYR A 110 -6.92 -6.38 3.51
CA TYR A 110 -5.57 -5.95 3.14
C TYR A 110 -4.65 -7.16 2.90
N ALA A 111 -4.68 -8.14 3.80
CA ALA A 111 -3.87 -9.36 3.68
C ALA A 111 -4.23 -10.15 2.41
N LYS A 112 -5.52 -10.27 2.06
CA LYS A 112 -5.96 -10.93 0.82
C LYS A 112 -5.40 -10.23 -0.43
N LEU A 113 -5.40 -8.90 -0.47
CA LEU A 113 -4.81 -8.16 -1.58
C LEU A 113 -3.30 -8.37 -1.64
N ALA A 114 -2.60 -8.32 -0.51
CA ALA A 114 -1.17 -8.57 -0.45
C ALA A 114 -0.83 -10.00 -0.95
N MET A 115 -1.57 -11.00 -0.53
CA MET A 115 -1.41 -12.38 -1.03
C MET A 115 -1.67 -12.48 -2.53
N HIS A 116 -2.74 -11.82 -3.04
CA HIS A 116 -2.99 -11.78 -4.48
C HIS A 116 -1.83 -11.13 -5.25
N MET A 117 -1.24 -10.05 -4.72
CA MET A 117 -0.07 -9.41 -5.33
C MET A 117 1.17 -10.33 -5.33
N ILE A 118 1.32 -11.18 -4.32
CA ILE A 118 2.39 -12.18 -4.26
C ILE A 118 2.18 -13.22 -5.35
N ASP A 119 1.00 -13.79 -5.43
CA ASP A 119 0.68 -14.91 -6.32
C ASP A 119 0.56 -14.51 -7.79
N ASN A 120 0.15 -13.26 -8.06
CA ASN A 120 -0.09 -12.78 -9.43
C ASN A 120 1.16 -12.10 -9.99
N VAL A 121 2.02 -12.86 -10.63
CA VAL A 121 3.31 -12.41 -11.17
C VAL A 121 3.18 -11.28 -12.21
N MET A 122 2.03 -11.14 -12.87
CA MET A 122 1.81 -10.07 -13.84
C MET A 122 1.62 -8.69 -13.17
N MET A 123 1.30 -8.65 -11.88
CA MET A 123 1.20 -7.39 -11.14
C MET A 123 2.59 -6.86 -10.80
N ASN A 124 2.94 -5.71 -11.36
CA ASN A 124 4.22 -5.03 -11.11
C ASN A 124 4.09 -3.52 -11.37
N GLY A 125 4.72 -2.70 -10.55
CA GLY A 125 4.80 -1.24 -10.72
C GLY A 125 3.51 -0.50 -10.37
N GLU A 126 2.50 -1.14 -9.80
CA GLU A 126 1.18 -0.57 -9.54
C GLU A 126 1.01 -0.15 -8.07
N VAL A 127 0.25 0.91 -7.87
CA VAL A 127 -0.22 1.36 -6.56
C VAL A 127 -1.72 1.13 -6.49
N VAL A 128 -2.14 0.11 -5.76
CA VAL A 128 -3.55 -0.26 -5.66
C VAL A 128 -4.22 0.41 -4.47
N ARG A 129 -5.24 1.21 -4.73
CA ARG A 129 -6.12 1.76 -3.68
C ARG A 129 -7.05 0.64 -3.17
N LEU A 130 -7.10 0.47 -1.85
CA LEU A 130 -8.01 -0.44 -1.17
C LEU A 130 -8.82 0.35 -0.14
N ASP A 131 -9.90 0.98 -0.57
CA ASP A 131 -10.53 2.07 0.19
C ASP A 131 -12.08 2.15 0.10
N GLY A 132 -12.72 1.18 -0.53
CA GLY A 132 -14.18 1.20 -0.70
C GLY A 132 -14.71 2.42 -1.46
N ALA A 133 -13.92 2.94 -2.41
CA ALA A 133 -14.17 4.16 -3.19
C ALA A 133 -14.13 5.46 -2.37
N LEU A 134 -13.58 5.43 -1.16
CA LEU A 134 -13.42 6.63 -0.32
C LEU A 134 -12.50 7.65 -1.02
N ARG A 135 -12.95 8.90 -1.02
CA ARG A 135 -12.14 10.07 -1.30
C ARG A 135 -12.22 10.97 -0.07
N MET A 136 -11.09 11.21 0.56
CA MET A 136 -11.09 11.97 1.82
C MET A 136 -11.55 13.40 1.57
N ALA A 137 -12.46 13.88 2.42
CA ALA A 137 -12.83 15.28 2.43
C ALA A 137 -11.63 16.15 2.82
N PRO A 138 -11.58 17.44 2.45
CA PRO A 138 -10.47 18.31 2.79
C PRO A 138 -10.24 18.48 4.30
N GLN A 139 -11.26 18.23 5.12
CA GLN A 139 -11.26 18.36 6.58
C GLN A 139 -11.85 17.15 7.28
#